data_d3a75468cc83a6aea64e0e524b6265c0
#
_entry.id   d3a75468cc83a6aea64e0e524b6265c0
#
_cell.length_a   1.000
_cell.length_b   1.000
_cell.length_c   1.000
_cell.angle_alpha   90.00
_cell.angle_beta   90.00
_cell.angle_gamma   90.00
#
_symmetry.space_group_name_H-M   'P 1'
#
loop_
_entity.id
_entity.type
_entity.pdbx_description
1 polymer ?
#
loop_
_entity_poly.entity_id
_entity_poly.type
_entity_poly.pdbx_seq_one_letter_code
_entity_poly.pdbx_strand_id
1 'polypeptide(L)'
;MKKIIIIFLVILLCGCQTTNNHKVKTVKKTQDYQQLSKYEIIDFKIIDHNLIFVYKKHNQTYVYDYSIEKNKELLNTMIFDGPVNKAKIHVLQDIYAIQLTDNLFLFQNHKLKNHIDLNNFFDEFEYDSLAVSSSGQFISCVKMNYDTESVLLLDRDTRLVSTVLTLDDTPRKLNAIWELAFTY
;
A
#
# COMPACT_ATOMS: atom_id res chain seq x y z
N MET A 1 -5.10 -27.34 3.18
CA MET A 1 -4.54 -26.14 3.83
C MET A 1 -5.37 -24.85 3.62
N LYS A 2 -6.10 -24.66 2.49
CA LYS A 2 -6.93 -23.45 2.25
C LYS A 2 -8.13 -23.25 3.21
N LYS A 3 -8.62 -24.30 3.86
CA LYS A 3 -9.79 -24.22 4.77
C LYS A 3 -9.44 -23.68 6.18
N ILE A 4 -8.19 -23.71 6.59
CA ILE A 4 -7.75 -23.28 7.94
C ILE A 4 -7.65 -21.74 8.02
N ILE A 5 -7.29 -21.06 6.93
CA ILE A 5 -7.12 -19.60 6.89
C ILE A 5 -8.46 -18.89 7.07
N ILE A 6 -9.55 -19.46 6.56
CA ILE A 6 -10.90 -18.88 6.68
C ILE A 6 -11.40 -18.93 8.13
N ILE A 7 -11.05 -19.98 8.87
CA ILE A 7 -11.44 -20.13 10.29
C ILE A 7 -10.69 -19.11 11.16
N PHE A 8 -9.42 -18.82 10.88
CA PHE A 8 -8.64 -17.84 11.63
C PHE A 8 -9.15 -16.39 11.44
N LEU A 9 -9.63 -16.05 10.25
CA LEU A 9 -10.20 -14.73 9.97
C LEU A 9 -11.53 -14.50 10.73
N VAL A 10 -12.31 -15.55 10.92
CA VAL A 10 -13.57 -15.48 11.69
C VAL A 10 -13.32 -15.34 13.19
N ILE A 11 -12.25 -15.94 13.73
CA ILE A 11 -11.92 -15.89 15.16
C ILE A 11 -11.37 -14.51 15.56
N LEU A 12 -10.61 -13.84 14.67
CA LEU A 12 -10.10 -12.48 14.92
C LEU A 12 -11.21 -11.40 14.97
N LEU A 13 -12.37 -11.66 14.40
CA LEU A 13 -13.54 -10.77 14.45
C LEU A 13 -14.43 -10.97 15.69
N CYS A 14 -14.19 -12.03 16.48
CA CYS A 14 -15.00 -12.33 17.68
C CYS A 14 -14.38 -11.86 19.01
N GLY A 15 -13.22 -11.21 19.00
CA GLY A 15 -12.41 -10.92 20.18
C GLY A 15 -12.58 -9.53 20.78
N CYS A 16 -13.78 -8.94 20.89
CA CYS A 16 -14.09 -7.86 21.83
C CYS A 16 -15.62 -7.81 22.06
N GLN A 17 -16.10 -8.63 22.98
CA GLN A 17 -17.44 -8.43 23.54
C GLN A 17 -17.35 -7.54 24.78
N THR A 18 -17.60 -6.25 24.62
CA THR A 18 -18.21 -5.45 25.67
C THR A 18 -19.72 -5.48 25.43
N THR A 19 -20.43 -5.93 26.44
CA THR A 19 -21.89 -6.09 26.49
C THR A 19 -22.61 -4.75 26.28
N ASN A 20 -22.99 -4.48 25.04
CA ASN A 20 -24.09 -3.56 24.74
C ASN A 20 -24.96 -4.24 23.68
N ASN A 21 -26.24 -4.42 24.05
CA ASN A 21 -27.30 -5.02 23.25
C ASN A 21 -27.57 -4.23 21.94
N HIS A 22 -26.65 -4.20 21.04
CA HIS A 22 -26.93 -3.81 19.66
C HIS A 22 -27.22 -5.06 18.84
N LYS A 23 -28.45 -5.19 18.36
CA LYS A 23 -28.84 -6.19 17.36
C LYS A 23 -27.82 -6.13 16.20
N VAL A 24 -26.92 -7.11 16.15
CA VAL A 24 -26.05 -7.32 14.99
C VAL A 24 -26.96 -7.55 13.79
N LYS A 25 -27.10 -6.56 12.93
CA LYS A 25 -27.71 -6.76 11.61
C LYS A 25 -26.87 -7.77 10.89
N THR A 26 -27.42 -8.97 10.66
CA THR A 26 -26.80 -10.00 9.82
C THR A 26 -26.51 -9.35 8.48
N VAL A 27 -25.22 -9.13 8.17
CA VAL A 27 -24.80 -8.65 6.86
C VAL A 27 -25.26 -9.71 5.86
N LYS A 28 -26.19 -9.36 4.99
CA LYS A 28 -26.57 -10.24 3.86
C LYS A 28 -25.28 -10.57 3.13
N LYS A 29 -24.96 -11.87 3.01
CA LYS A 29 -23.90 -12.37 2.15
C LYS A 29 -24.15 -11.82 0.73
N THR A 30 -23.43 -10.76 0.39
CA THR A 30 -23.53 -10.20 -0.96
C THR A 30 -22.76 -11.12 -1.91
N GLN A 31 -23.32 -11.35 -3.09
CA GLN A 31 -22.74 -12.18 -4.16
C GLN A 31 -21.31 -11.75 -4.55
N ASP A 32 -20.91 -10.53 -4.20
CA ASP A 32 -19.64 -9.94 -4.54
C ASP A 32 -18.43 -10.64 -3.89
N TYR A 33 -18.57 -11.19 -2.67
CA TYR A 33 -17.47 -11.94 -2.03
C TYR A 33 -17.08 -13.23 -2.77
N GLN A 34 -17.99 -13.83 -3.53
CA GLN A 34 -17.67 -15.01 -4.31
C GLN A 34 -16.84 -14.67 -5.55
N GLN A 35 -16.93 -13.47 -6.07
CA GLN A 35 -16.08 -13.01 -7.17
C GLN A 35 -14.65 -12.74 -6.72
N LEU A 36 -14.46 -12.17 -5.54
CA LEU A 36 -13.14 -11.85 -4.99
C LEU A 36 -12.29 -13.09 -4.69
N SER A 37 -12.91 -14.22 -4.38
CA SER A 37 -12.21 -15.48 -4.12
C SER A 37 -11.47 -16.04 -5.34
N LYS A 38 -11.71 -15.50 -6.52
CA LYS A 38 -11.07 -15.92 -7.79
C LYS A 38 -9.77 -15.17 -8.07
N TYR A 39 -9.48 -14.09 -7.34
CA TYR A 39 -8.32 -13.25 -7.57
C TYR A 39 -7.24 -13.51 -6.53
N GLU A 40 -6.00 -13.39 -6.94
CA GLU A 40 -4.85 -13.40 -6.05
C GLU A 40 -4.67 -11.99 -5.49
N ILE A 41 -5.04 -11.80 -4.21
CA ILE A 41 -4.83 -10.52 -3.51
C ILE A 41 -3.37 -10.43 -3.11
N ILE A 42 -2.71 -9.33 -3.48
CA ILE A 42 -1.30 -9.06 -3.20
C ILE A 42 -1.16 -8.26 -1.91
N ASP A 43 -1.94 -7.17 -1.76
CA ASP A 43 -1.98 -6.32 -0.57
C ASP A 43 -3.39 -5.74 -0.38
N PHE A 44 -3.74 -5.38 0.86
CA PHE A 44 -4.99 -4.71 1.17
C PHE A 44 -4.86 -3.78 2.38
N LYS A 45 -5.69 -2.74 2.38
CA LYS A 45 -5.85 -1.80 3.51
C LYS A 45 -7.30 -1.41 3.67
N ILE A 46 -7.69 -1.13 4.91
CA ILE A 46 -8.95 -0.42 5.21
C ILE A 46 -8.57 1.01 5.56
N ILE A 47 -9.10 1.95 4.77
CA ILE A 47 -8.88 3.39 4.93
C ILE A 47 -10.24 4.00 5.16
N ASP A 48 -10.46 4.55 6.35
CA ASP A 48 -11.76 5.02 6.83
C ASP A 48 -12.83 3.91 6.70
N HIS A 49 -13.75 4.06 5.77
CA HIS A 49 -14.82 3.09 5.49
C HIS A 49 -14.68 2.42 4.12
N ASN A 50 -13.47 2.47 3.55
CA ASN A 50 -13.18 1.87 2.25
C ASN A 50 -12.19 0.71 2.40
N LEU A 51 -12.48 -0.38 1.72
CA LEU A 51 -11.56 -1.50 1.54
C LEU A 51 -10.85 -1.31 0.21
N ILE A 52 -9.54 -1.10 0.27
CA ILE A 52 -8.68 -0.99 -0.90
C ILE A 52 -7.83 -2.23 -0.97
N PHE A 53 -7.74 -2.85 -2.14
CA PHE A 53 -6.83 -3.96 -2.34
C PHE A 53 -6.25 -3.99 -3.76
N VAL A 54 -5.07 -4.55 -3.85
CA VAL A 54 -4.35 -4.83 -5.10
C VAL A 54 -4.44 -6.31 -5.39
N TYR A 55 -4.80 -6.67 -6.61
CA TYR A 55 -4.97 -8.05 -6.99
C TYR A 55 -4.50 -8.34 -8.42
N LYS A 56 -4.18 -9.62 -8.67
CA LYS A 56 -3.84 -10.11 -10.01
C LYS A 56 -5.03 -10.75 -10.69
N LYS A 57 -5.13 -10.50 -11.98
CA LYS A 57 -6.08 -11.15 -12.87
C LYS A 57 -5.47 -11.26 -14.27
N HIS A 58 -5.43 -12.46 -14.85
CA HIS A 58 -4.91 -12.70 -16.20
C HIS A 58 -3.54 -12.06 -16.49
N ASN A 59 -2.60 -12.19 -15.56
CA ASN A 59 -1.25 -11.63 -15.65
C ASN A 59 -1.18 -10.09 -15.60
N GLN A 60 -2.23 -9.43 -15.16
CA GLN A 60 -2.31 -7.99 -14.98
C GLN A 60 -2.59 -7.65 -13.53
N THR A 61 -2.20 -6.45 -13.10
CA THR A 61 -2.40 -5.96 -11.74
C THR A 61 -3.46 -4.88 -11.70
N TYR A 62 -4.40 -5.04 -10.80
CA TYR A 62 -5.57 -4.18 -10.62
C TYR A 62 -5.60 -3.60 -9.22
N VAL A 63 -6.24 -2.43 -9.10
CA VAL A 63 -6.70 -1.89 -7.82
C VAL A 63 -8.22 -1.94 -7.76
N TYR A 64 -8.70 -2.29 -6.56
CA TYR A 64 -10.12 -2.29 -6.22
C TYR A 64 -10.33 -1.42 -4.99
N ASP A 65 -11.28 -0.52 -5.07
CA ASP A 65 -11.69 0.35 -3.96
C ASP A 65 -13.19 0.17 -3.76
N TYR A 66 -13.57 -0.22 -2.54
CA TYR A 66 -14.93 -0.58 -2.18
C TYR A 66 -15.37 0.16 -0.93
N SER A 67 -16.46 0.90 -1.02
CA SER A 67 -17.07 1.53 0.15
C SER A 67 -17.86 0.50 0.95
N ILE A 68 -17.38 0.24 2.17
CA ILE A 68 -18.06 -0.65 3.12
C ILE A 68 -19.39 -0.02 3.55
N GLU A 69 -19.41 1.28 3.82
CA GLU A 69 -20.60 2.02 4.24
C GLU A 69 -21.70 2.02 3.18
N LYS A 70 -21.32 2.37 1.93
CA LYS A 70 -22.25 2.47 0.80
C LYS A 70 -22.52 1.13 0.14
N ASN A 71 -21.80 0.08 0.55
CA ASN A 71 -21.88 -1.27 -0.01
C ASN A 71 -21.77 -1.27 -1.53
N LYS A 72 -20.76 -0.55 -2.08
CA LYS A 72 -20.57 -0.45 -3.53
C LYS A 72 -19.11 -0.29 -3.93
N GLU A 73 -18.82 -0.76 -5.14
CA GLU A 73 -17.57 -0.49 -5.83
C GLU A 73 -17.42 1.02 -6.12
N LEU A 74 -16.26 1.57 -5.81
CA LEU A 74 -15.89 2.95 -6.11
C LEU A 74 -14.90 3.02 -7.26
N LEU A 75 -14.00 2.03 -7.33
CA LEU A 75 -13.00 1.90 -8.38
C LEU A 75 -12.65 0.43 -8.59
N ASN A 76 -12.48 0.06 -9.86
CA ASN A 76 -11.91 -1.22 -10.27
C ASN A 76 -11.18 -1.01 -11.59
N THR A 77 -9.87 -0.89 -11.53
CA THR A 77 -9.09 -0.53 -12.71
C THR A 77 -7.76 -1.27 -12.76
N MET A 78 -7.32 -1.59 -13.96
CA MET A 78 -5.97 -2.05 -14.20
C MET A 78 -5.00 -0.88 -13.98
N ILE A 79 -3.94 -1.13 -13.23
CA ILE A 79 -2.89 -0.15 -12.95
C ILE A 79 -1.54 -0.55 -13.54
N PHE A 80 -1.36 -1.83 -13.84
CA PHE A 80 -0.12 -2.32 -14.41
C PHE A 80 -0.37 -3.51 -15.34
N ASP A 81 0.22 -3.46 -16.53
CA ASP A 81 0.12 -4.53 -17.53
C ASP A 81 1.29 -5.51 -17.35
N GLY A 82 1.18 -6.36 -16.35
CA GLY A 82 2.17 -7.35 -15.98
C GLY A 82 1.86 -7.97 -14.62
N PRO A 83 2.51 -9.11 -14.30
CA PRO A 83 2.40 -9.73 -13.00
C PRO A 83 3.30 -8.99 -12.00
N VAL A 84 2.76 -8.66 -10.85
CA VAL A 84 3.51 -8.12 -9.73
C VAL A 84 3.38 -9.07 -8.54
N ASN A 85 4.48 -9.35 -7.85
CA ASN A 85 4.50 -10.23 -6.70
C ASN A 85 4.45 -9.49 -5.36
N LYS A 86 4.79 -8.20 -5.38
CA LYS A 86 4.74 -7.32 -4.21
C LYS A 86 3.99 -6.04 -4.55
N ALA A 87 3.12 -5.64 -3.66
CA ALA A 87 2.50 -4.33 -3.64
C ALA A 87 2.54 -3.79 -2.22
N LYS A 88 2.56 -2.48 -2.07
CA LYS A 88 2.45 -1.81 -0.77
C LYS A 88 1.48 -0.64 -0.91
N ILE A 89 0.45 -0.62 -0.06
CA ILE A 89 -0.51 0.47 -0.01
C ILE A 89 -0.07 1.43 1.09
N HIS A 90 0.27 2.66 0.70
CA HIS A 90 0.59 3.78 1.59
C HIS A 90 -0.67 4.59 1.83
N VAL A 91 -1.03 4.77 3.11
CA VAL A 91 -2.19 5.58 3.53
C VAL A 91 -1.69 7.00 3.79
N LEU A 92 -2.30 7.96 3.11
CA LEU A 92 -1.98 9.38 3.20
C LEU A 92 -3.23 10.14 3.66
N GLN A 93 -3.13 11.43 3.89
CA GLN A 93 -4.23 12.21 4.48
C GLN A 93 -5.51 12.17 3.63
N ASP A 94 -5.43 12.61 2.37
CA ASP A 94 -6.58 12.71 1.45
C ASP A 94 -6.40 11.84 0.20
N ILE A 95 -5.32 11.08 0.15
CA ILE A 95 -4.93 10.25 -0.97
C ILE A 95 -4.40 8.91 -0.45
N TYR A 96 -4.32 7.93 -1.30
CA TYR A 96 -3.51 6.74 -1.06
C TYR A 96 -2.59 6.48 -2.23
N ALA A 97 -1.46 5.85 -1.95
CA ALA A 97 -0.51 5.47 -2.97
C ALA A 97 -0.34 3.95 -3.02
N ILE A 98 -0.17 3.42 -4.21
CA ILE A 98 0.13 2.00 -4.44
C ILE A 98 1.50 1.91 -5.07
N GLN A 99 2.42 1.30 -4.36
CA GLN A 99 3.75 0.98 -4.85
C GLN A 99 3.74 -0.42 -5.45
N LEU A 100 4.18 -0.53 -6.70
CA LEU A 100 4.40 -1.79 -7.41
C LEU A 100 5.83 -1.79 -7.94
N THR A 101 6.72 -2.57 -7.34
CA THR A 101 8.15 -2.55 -7.72
C THR A 101 8.70 -1.12 -7.79
N ASP A 102 8.95 -0.62 -8.99
CA ASP A 102 9.53 0.69 -9.27
C ASP A 102 8.48 1.74 -9.66
N ASN A 103 7.20 1.40 -9.53
CA ASN A 103 6.10 2.26 -9.91
C ASN A 103 5.29 2.69 -8.69
N LEU A 104 4.96 3.97 -8.62
CA LEU A 104 4.10 4.53 -7.60
C LEU A 104 2.88 5.19 -8.24
N PHE A 105 1.70 4.70 -7.87
CA PHE A 105 0.41 5.18 -8.36
C PHE A 105 -0.29 5.95 -7.24
N LEU A 106 -0.61 7.23 -7.49
CA LEU A 106 -1.29 8.09 -6.52
C LEU A 106 -2.76 8.21 -6.86
N PHE A 107 -3.62 7.91 -5.88
CA PHE A 107 -5.07 7.96 -6.02
C PHE A 107 -5.65 9.04 -5.12
N GLN A 108 -6.61 9.79 -5.65
CA GLN A 108 -7.39 10.77 -4.92
C GLN A 108 -8.85 10.72 -5.39
N ASN A 109 -9.78 10.74 -4.45
CA ASN A 109 -11.22 10.64 -4.75
C ASN A 109 -11.54 9.44 -5.67
N HIS A 110 -10.97 8.28 -5.36
CA HIS A 110 -11.15 7.03 -6.12
C HIS A 110 -10.73 7.11 -7.60
N LYS A 111 -9.77 7.99 -7.93
CA LYS A 111 -9.25 8.14 -9.30
C LYS A 111 -7.73 8.18 -9.28
N LEU A 112 -7.13 7.54 -10.26
CA LEU A 112 -5.69 7.67 -10.50
C LEU A 112 -5.39 9.13 -10.86
N LYS A 113 -4.56 9.78 -10.07
CA LYS A 113 -4.11 11.17 -10.28
C LYS A 113 -2.75 11.26 -10.90
N ASN A 114 -1.86 10.37 -10.51
CA ASN A 114 -0.49 10.40 -11.01
C ASN A 114 0.12 9.00 -10.99
N HIS A 115 1.06 8.80 -11.90
CA HIS A 115 1.92 7.64 -11.97
C HIS A 115 3.36 8.13 -12.02
N ILE A 116 4.22 7.56 -11.19
CA ILE A 116 5.63 7.90 -11.06
C ILE A 116 6.42 6.62 -11.27
N ASP A 117 7.25 6.61 -12.30
CA ASP A 117 8.30 5.62 -12.45
C ASP A 117 9.48 6.07 -11.59
N LEU A 118 9.75 5.34 -10.52
CA LEU A 118 10.77 5.67 -9.54
C LEU A 118 12.19 5.54 -10.11
N ASN A 119 12.41 4.70 -11.12
CA ASN A 119 13.70 4.57 -11.79
C ASN A 119 14.14 5.85 -12.52
N ASN A 120 13.20 6.74 -12.83
CA ASN A 120 13.53 8.05 -13.37
C ASN A 120 14.18 9.00 -12.35
N PHE A 121 14.16 8.64 -11.06
CA PHE A 121 14.64 9.48 -9.96
C PHE A 121 15.65 8.78 -9.07
N PHE A 122 15.49 7.47 -8.88
CA PHE A 122 16.35 6.66 -8.04
C PHE A 122 16.96 5.53 -8.86
N ASP A 123 18.27 5.48 -8.96
CA ASP A 123 18.96 4.42 -9.71
C ASP A 123 18.73 3.04 -9.08
N GLU A 124 18.84 2.98 -7.76
CA GLU A 124 18.63 1.78 -6.96
C GLU A 124 18.06 2.19 -5.59
N PHE A 125 17.10 1.44 -5.07
CA PHE A 125 16.55 1.69 -3.74
C PHE A 125 15.93 0.42 -3.16
N GLU A 126 15.89 0.35 -1.82
CA GLU A 126 15.23 -0.72 -1.11
C GLU A 126 13.70 -0.54 -1.18
N TYR A 127 13.03 -1.53 -1.76
CA TYR A 127 11.58 -1.51 -1.97
C TYR A 127 10.77 -1.20 -0.69
N ASP A 128 11.15 -1.85 0.41
CA ASP A 128 10.42 -1.73 1.68
C ASP A 128 10.70 -0.40 2.41
N SER A 129 11.76 0.32 2.01
CA SER A 129 12.16 1.59 2.60
C SER A 129 11.40 2.81 2.06
N LEU A 130 10.60 2.63 1.00
CA LEU A 130 9.89 3.75 0.40
C LEU A 130 8.83 4.32 1.36
N ALA A 131 8.89 5.62 1.56
CA ALA A 131 7.87 6.38 2.28
C ALA A 131 7.38 7.56 1.44
N VAL A 132 6.10 7.90 1.62
CA VAL A 132 5.43 8.98 0.89
C VAL A 132 4.83 9.93 1.92
N SER A 133 5.07 11.24 1.77
CA SER A 133 4.48 12.25 2.66
C SER A 133 2.95 12.27 2.53
N SER A 134 2.26 12.78 3.55
CA SER A 134 0.79 12.84 3.59
C SER A 134 0.17 13.57 2.41
N SER A 135 0.84 14.61 1.90
CA SER A 135 0.44 15.34 0.68
C SER A 135 0.78 14.60 -0.62
N GLY A 136 1.62 13.56 -0.54
CA GLY A 136 2.19 12.91 -1.71
C GLY A 136 3.25 13.73 -2.44
N GLN A 137 3.67 14.89 -1.90
CA GLN A 137 4.66 15.75 -2.52
C GLN A 137 6.07 15.17 -2.41
N PHE A 138 6.41 14.66 -1.23
CA PHE A 138 7.75 14.12 -0.98
C PHE A 138 7.72 12.60 -0.98
N ILE A 139 8.72 12.01 -1.61
CA ILE A 139 8.96 10.56 -1.63
C ILE A 139 10.38 10.35 -1.14
N SER A 140 10.58 9.48 -0.16
CA SER A 140 11.90 9.11 0.32
C SER A 140 12.13 7.62 0.22
N CYS A 141 13.39 7.23 0.08
CA CYS A 141 13.82 5.85 0.08
C CYS A 141 15.26 5.73 0.61
N VAL A 142 15.66 4.52 0.92
CA VAL A 142 17.04 4.19 1.25
C VAL A 142 17.73 3.60 0.04
N LYS A 143 18.87 4.16 -0.33
CA LYS A 143 19.81 3.59 -1.28
C LYS A 143 20.92 2.89 -0.50
N MET A 144 21.10 1.60 -0.78
CA MET A 144 22.18 0.81 -0.19
C MET A 144 23.32 0.71 -1.18
N ASN A 145 24.50 1.16 -0.78
CA ASN A 145 25.76 0.87 -1.47
C ASN A 145 26.58 -0.09 -0.61
N TYR A 146 27.69 -0.61 -1.15
CA TYR A 146 28.51 -1.60 -0.45
C TYR A 146 28.94 -1.17 0.96
N ASP A 147 29.26 0.10 1.15
CA ASP A 147 29.83 0.66 2.38
C ASP A 147 29.01 1.82 2.98
N THR A 148 27.91 2.21 2.33
CA THR A 148 27.11 3.36 2.75
C THR A 148 25.62 3.14 2.54
N GLU A 149 24.84 3.64 3.48
CA GLU A 149 23.39 3.79 3.33
C GLU A 149 23.07 5.28 3.19
N SER A 150 22.26 5.61 2.21
CA SER A 150 21.85 6.98 1.96
C SER A 150 20.35 7.12 1.93
N VAL A 151 19.81 8.09 2.67
CA VAL A 151 18.41 8.48 2.57
C VAL A 151 18.26 9.52 1.47
N LEU A 152 17.51 9.16 0.44
CA LEU A 152 17.18 10.02 -0.69
C LEU A 152 15.79 10.61 -0.52
N LEU A 153 15.61 11.85 -0.91
CA LEU A 153 14.34 12.57 -0.90
C LEU A 153 14.07 13.16 -2.28
N LEU A 154 12.98 12.77 -2.88
CA LEU A 154 12.43 13.38 -4.10
C LEU A 154 11.35 14.41 -3.71
N ASP A 155 11.53 15.64 -4.15
CA ASP A 155 10.46 16.63 -4.23
C ASP A 155 9.81 16.53 -5.63
N ARG A 156 8.55 16.12 -5.67
CA ARG A 156 7.82 15.92 -6.93
C ARG A 156 7.56 17.20 -7.71
N ASP A 157 7.38 18.31 -7.02
CA ASP A 157 7.03 19.59 -7.66
C ASP A 157 8.23 20.15 -8.41
N THR A 158 9.40 20.07 -7.79
CA THR A 158 10.67 20.51 -8.41
C THR A 158 11.35 19.40 -9.22
N ARG A 159 10.96 18.15 -9.02
CA ARG A 159 11.59 16.94 -9.59
C ARG A 159 13.07 16.79 -9.21
N LEU A 160 13.45 17.35 -8.07
CA LEU A 160 14.81 17.26 -7.54
C LEU A 160 14.92 16.12 -6.53
N VAL A 161 16.00 15.38 -6.64
CA VAL A 161 16.41 14.37 -5.66
C VAL A 161 17.57 14.94 -4.85
N SER A 162 17.44 14.86 -3.52
CA SER A 162 18.47 15.28 -2.57
C SER A 162 18.86 14.12 -1.68
N THR A 163 20.14 14.00 -1.35
CA THR A 163 20.61 13.14 -0.27
C THR A 163 20.43 13.86 1.05
N VAL A 164 19.56 13.30 1.91
CA VAL A 164 19.25 13.91 3.20
C VAL A 164 20.21 13.43 4.29
N LEU A 165 20.61 12.16 4.21
CA LEU A 165 21.49 11.53 5.17
C LEU A 165 22.36 10.50 4.46
N THR A 166 23.63 10.43 4.83
CA THR A 166 24.52 9.34 4.47
C THR A 166 25.13 8.78 5.74
N LEU A 167 25.08 7.49 5.90
CA LEU A 167 25.68 6.74 6.99
C LEU A 167 26.82 5.91 6.42
N ASP A 168 28.04 6.24 6.86
CA ASP A 168 29.22 5.46 6.51
C ASP A 168 29.23 4.14 7.31
N ASP A 169 29.78 3.10 6.70
CA ASP A 169 29.85 1.78 7.31
C ASP A 169 30.75 1.77 8.56
N THR A 170 30.16 2.05 9.68
CA THR A 170 30.65 1.48 10.93
C THR A 170 29.87 0.18 11.12
N PRO A 171 30.49 -0.92 11.61
CA PRO A 171 29.85 -2.24 11.65
C PRO A 171 28.71 -2.37 12.67
N ARG A 172 27.84 -1.40 12.70
CA ARG A 172 26.56 -1.45 13.38
C ARG A 172 25.57 -1.87 12.31
N LYS A 173 25.16 -3.12 12.38
CA LYS A 173 23.95 -3.59 11.71
C LYS A 173 22.82 -2.64 12.08
N LEU A 174 22.65 -1.60 11.28
CA LEU A 174 21.57 -0.63 11.42
C LEU A 174 20.29 -1.29 10.94
N ASN A 175 19.71 -2.15 11.76
CA ASN A 175 18.31 -2.55 11.65
C ASN A 175 17.36 -1.37 11.91
N ALA A 176 17.80 -0.12 11.74
CA ALA A 176 17.14 1.02 12.35
C ALA A 176 16.47 2.03 11.41
N ILE A 177 16.65 1.94 10.08
CA ILE A 177 15.96 2.87 9.17
C ILE A 177 14.91 2.12 8.33
N TRP A 178 14.12 1.27 8.98
CA TRP A 178 13.10 0.51 8.25
C TRP A 178 11.76 1.25 8.08
N GLU A 179 11.56 2.35 8.79
CA GLU A 179 10.37 3.18 8.63
C GLU A 179 10.77 4.66 8.59
N LEU A 180 10.88 5.20 7.40
CA LEU A 180 10.85 6.63 7.20
C LEU A 180 9.40 7.09 7.41
N ALA A 181 9.11 7.61 8.59
CA ALA A 181 7.84 8.22 8.88
C ALA A 181 7.97 9.75 8.74
N PHE A 182 7.16 10.35 7.91
CA PHE A 182 6.96 11.79 7.94
C PHE A 182 6.05 12.09 9.13
N THR A 183 6.66 12.45 10.28
CA THR A 183 5.91 12.95 11.44
C THR A 183 5.70 14.45 11.26
N TYR A 184 4.48 14.93 11.53
CA TYR A 184 4.08 16.33 11.55
C TYR A 184 4.10 16.85 12.98
#